data_0866ce7ffa5faecb7c758af245966d67
#
_entry.id   0866ce7ffa5faecb7c758af245966d67
#
_cell.length_a   1.000
_cell.length_b   1.000
_cell.length_c   1.000
_cell.angle_alpha   90.00
_cell.angle_beta   90.00
_cell.angle_gamma   90.00
#
_symmetry.space_group_name_H-M   'P 1'
#
loop_
_entity.id
_entity.type
_entity.pdbx_description
1 polymer ?
#
loop_
_entity_poly.entity_id
_entity_poly.type
_entity_poly.pdbx_seq_one_letter_code
_entity_poly.pdbx_strand_id
1 'polypeptide(L)'
;MPKQLTDFEVFPKHIGTWSGYWIRMDANVQEIERFEAEITQKIVDNQWLQTNTYHYADGRIVTNSFIGKVISNDEIEIEAVDVPLWENFTTIAREHGDSIIIFNIWNKTTGKLFATEMINLINNDNKCRTSQSFTEEGKLKGLMLIVEKRIYS
;
A
#
# COMPACT_ATOMS: atom_id res chain seq x y z
N MET A 1 18.01 -17.29 -8.89
CA MET A 1 17.88 -16.48 -7.66
C MET A 1 17.20 -15.16 -8.00
N PRO A 2 16.18 -14.74 -7.25
CA PRO A 2 15.58 -13.43 -7.44
C PRO A 2 16.59 -12.30 -7.16
N LYS A 3 16.34 -11.12 -7.73
CA LYS A 3 17.10 -9.93 -7.41
C LYS A 3 17.02 -9.60 -5.93
N GLN A 4 18.04 -8.91 -5.41
CA GLN A 4 17.91 -8.25 -4.12
C GLN A 4 16.91 -7.09 -4.25
N LEU A 5 16.19 -6.79 -3.20
CA LEU A 5 15.20 -5.72 -3.23
C LEU A 5 15.80 -4.35 -3.57
N THR A 6 17.04 -4.13 -3.15
CA THR A 6 17.79 -2.91 -3.50
C THR A 6 18.09 -2.78 -5.01
N ASP A 7 17.98 -3.87 -5.76
CA ASP A 7 18.20 -3.88 -7.22
C ASP A 7 16.89 -3.80 -8.01
N PHE A 8 15.74 -3.73 -7.32
CA PHE A 8 14.45 -3.50 -7.96
C PHE A 8 14.42 -2.10 -8.57
N GLU A 9 13.58 -1.93 -9.60
CA GLU A 9 13.52 -0.65 -10.33
C GLU A 9 12.69 0.41 -9.60
N VAL A 10 11.57 0.04 -9.00
CA VAL A 10 10.60 1.01 -8.47
C VAL A 10 10.60 1.09 -6.94
N PHE A 11 10.61 -0.05 -6.24
CA PHE A 11 10.55 -0.06 -4.78
C PHE A 11 11.60 0.83 -4.12
N PRO A 12 12.88 0.80 -4.52
CA PRO A 12 13.89 1.64 -3.89
C PRO A 12 13.62 3.15 -4.00
N LYS A 13 12.90 3.57 -5.03
CA LYS A 13 12.55 4.98 -5.24
C LYS A 13 11.57 5.52 -4.20
N HIS A 14 10.87 4.62 -3.50
CA HIS A 14 9.91 4.98 -2.46
C HIS A 14 10.52 5.11 -1.08
N ILE A 15 11.77 4.75 -0.89
CA ILE A 15 12.43 4.83 0.42
C ILE A 15 12.39 6.26 0.96
N GLY A 16 11.95 6.41 2.21
CA GLY A 16 11.83 7.69 2.88
C GLY A 16 10.51 7.82 3.62
N THR A 17 10.16 9.05 3.95
CA THR A 17 8.92 9.39 4.63
C THR A 17 8.03 10.22 3.72
N TRP A 18 6.76 9.85 3.68
CA TRP A 18 5.74 10.47 2.86
C TRP A 18 4.58 10.93 3.72
N SER A 19 3.98 12.07 3.38
CA SER A 19 2.81 12.59 4.06
C SER A 19 1.73 12.97 3.06
N GLY A 20 0.49 12.74 3.40
CA GLY A 20 -0.60 13.09 2.50
C GLY A 20 -1.98 12.83 3.06
N TYR A 21 -2.94 12.91 2.15
CA TYR A 21 -4.36 12.72 2.45
C TYR A 21 -4.85 11.41 1.87
N TRP A 22 -5.63 10.70 2.68
CA TRP A 22 -6.32 9.50 2.31
C TRP A 22 -7.81 9.82 2.26
N ILE A 23 -8.42 9.62 1.09
CA ILE A 23 -9.83 9.94 0.84
C ILE A 23 -10.56 8.64 0.55
N ARG A 24 -11.45 8.24 1.47
CA ARG A 24 -12.28 7.04 1.29
C ARG A 24 -13.62 7.40 0.68
N MET A 25 -14.05 6.61 -0.30
CA MET A 25 -15.34 6.76 -0.97
C MET A 25 -16.12 5.45 -0.91
N ASP A 26 -17.43 5.55 -0.90
CA ASP A 26 -18.30 4.38 -1.00
C ASP A 26 -18.44 3.90 -2.46
N ALA A 27 -19.25 2.87 -2.68
CA ALA A 27 -19.48 2.30 -4.02
C ALA A 27 -20.19 3.26 -4.99
N ASN A 28 -20.78 4.34 -4.48
CA ASN A 28 -21.42 5.39 -5.29
C ASN A 28 -20.50 6.59 -5.54
N VAL A 29 -19.21 6.44 -5.20
CA VAL A 29 -18.18 7.48 -5.38
C VAL A 29 -18.50 8.73 -4.54
N GLN A 30 -19.10 8.53 -3.37
CA GLN A 30 -19.34 9.59 -2.39
C GLN A 30 -18.24 9.54 -1.34
N GLU A 31 -17.61 10.66 -1.05
CA GLU A 31 -16.61 10.73 0.00
C GLU A 31 -17.26 10.45 1.37
N ILE A 32 -16.72 9.48 2.10
CA ILE A 32 -17.20 9.10 3.43
C ILE A 32 -16.23 9.43 4.55
N GLU A 33 -14.94 9.59 4.22
CA GLU A 33 -13.91 9.87 5.22
C GLU A 33 -12.67 10.45 4.55
N ARG A 34 -12.01 11.38 5.25
CA ARG A 34 -10.73 11.93 4.83
C ARG A 34 -9.84 12.07 6.06
N PHE A 35 -8.61 11.58 5.96
CA PHE A 35 -7.64 11.69 7.05
C PHE A 35 -6.23 11.88 6.51
N GLU A 36 -5.34 12.38 7.37
CA GLU A 36 -3.93 12.52 7.06
C GLU A 36 -3.16 11.27 7.46
N ALA A 37 -2.11 10.96 6.73
CA ALA A 37 -1.24 9.85 7.07
C ALA A 37 0.22 10.16 6.73
N GLU A 38 1.10 9.58 7.54
CA GLU A 38 2.53 9.53 7.26
C GLU A 38 2.93 8.08 7.02
N ILE A 39 3.74 7.86 5.99
CA ILE A 39 4.24 6.54 5.64
C ILE A 39 5.75 6.58 5.59
N THR A 40 6.41 5.72 6.36
CA THR A 40 7.85 5.54 6.31
C THR A 40 8.17 4.21 5.66
N GLN A 41 9.06 4.21 4.67
CA GLN A 41 9.42 3.04 3.88
C GLN A 41 10.93 2.87 3.85
N LYS A 42 11.41 1.65 4.11
CA LYS A 42 12.82 1.30 4.17
C LYS A 42 13.06 -0.08 3.56
N ILE A 43 14.30 -0.33 3.18
CA ILE A 43 14.78 -1.67 2.85
C ILE A 43 15.87 -2.03 3.85
N VAL A 44 15.68 -3.12 4.59
CA VAL A 44 16.62 -3.62 5.59
C VAL A 44 16.71 -5.15 5.45
N ASP A 45 17.92 -5.67 5.30
CA ASP A 45 18.17 -7.12 5.19
C ASP A 45 17.32 -7.79 4.10
N ASN A 46 17.25 -7.14 2.94
CA ASN A 46 16.47 -7.60 1.78
C ASN A 46 14.97 -7.69 2.05
N GLN A 47 14.46 -6.93 3.01
CA GLN A 47 13.05 -6.84 3.33
C GLN A 47 12.54 -5.41 3.19
N TRP A 48 11.30 -5.28 2.74
CA TRP A 48 10.57 -4.02 2.74
C TRP A 48 9.95 -3.81 4.12
N LEU A 49 10.28 -2.69 4.75
CA LEU A 49 9.70 -2.30 6.03
C LEU A 49 8.90 -1.03 5.85
N GLN A 50 7.63 -1.06 6.21
CA GLN A 50 6.74 0.08 6.07
C GLN A 50 5.95 0.31 7.34
N THR A 51 5.85 1.58 7.74
CA THR A 51 5.03 2.00 8.88
C THR A 51 4.09 3.09 8.41
N ASN A 52 2.79 2.89 8.61
CA ASN A 52 1.76 3.86 8.30
C ASN A 52 1.19 4.41 9.62
N THR A 53 1.16 5.73 9.76
CA THR A 53 0.54 6.40 10.90
C THR A 53 -0.62 7.24 10.40
N TYR A 54 -1.83 6.93 10.85
CA TYR A 54 -3.06 7.57 10.42
C TYR A 54 -3.54 8.53 11.50
N HIS A 55 -3.85 9.76 11.10
CA HIS A 55 -4.39 10.81 11.95
C HIS A 55 -5.84 11.06 11.57
N TYR A 56 -6.76 10.46 12.31
CA TYR A 56 -8.19 10.58 12.02
C TYR A 56 -8.75 11.90 12.53
N ALA A 57 -9.85 12.36 11.91
CA ALA A 57 -10.49 13.64 12.23
C ALA A 57 -11.00 13.70 13.69
N ASP A 58 -11.32 12.56 14.28
CA ASP A 58 -11.77 12.47 15.68
C ASP A 58 -10.62 12.51 16.71
N GLY A 59 -9.39 12.68 16.26
CA GLY A 59 -8.21 12.73 17.10
C GLY A 59 -7.51 11.39 17.35
N ARG A 60 -8.06 10.28 16.89
CA ARG A 60 -7.40 8.98 17.01
C ARG A 60 -6.15 8.95 16.13
N ILE A 61 -5.10 8.32 16.66
CA ILE A 61 -3.88 8.05 15.92
C ILE A 61 -3.65 6.55 15.93
N VAL A 62 -3.52 5.96 14.73
CA VAL A 62 -3.33 4.52 14.56
C VAL A 62 -2.06 4.29 13.75
N THR A 63 -1.21 3.36 14.21
CA THR A 63 0.02 3.00 13.51
C THR A 63 -0.03 1.52 13.15
N ASN A 64 0.20 1.22 11.87
CA ASN A 64 0.33 -0.14 11.36
C ASN A 64 1.70 -0.33 10.73
N SER A 65 2.27 -1.51 10.92
CA SER A 65 3.56 -1.89 10.33
C SER A 65 3.40 -3.07 9.39
N PHE A 66 4.19 -3.06 8.33
CA PHE A 66 4.16 -4.08 7.28
C PHE A 66 5.58 -4.53 6.94
N ILE A 67 5.71 -5.80 6.60
CA ILE A 67 6.97 -6.39 6.14
C ILE A 67 6.73 -7.02 4.78
N GLY A 68 7.60 -6.71 3.81
CA GLY A 68 7.56 -7.32 2.49
C GLY A 68 8.78 -8.17 2.22
N LYS A 69 8.58 -9.34 1.62
CA LYS A 69 9.65 -10.28 1.26
C LYS A 69 9.66 -10.52 -0.24
N VAL A 70 10.85 -10.56 -0.82
CA VAL A 70 11.01 -10.83 -2.25
C VAL A 70 10.55 -12.25 -2.57
N ILE A 71 9.67 -12.38 -3.58
CA ILE A 71 9.20 -13.67 -4.07
C ILE A 71 9.57 -13.92 -5.54
N SER A 72 9.90 -12.87 -6.30
CA SER A 72 10.35 -12.96 -7.68
C SER A 72 11.20 -11.72 -8.01
N ASN A 73 11.63 -11.58 -9.27
CA ASN A 73 12.46 -10.45 -9.70
C ASN A 73 11.73 -9.10 -9.70
N ASP A 74 10.41 -9.08 -9.59
CA ASP A 74 9.59 -7.87 -9.62
C ASP A 74 8.46 -7.87 -8.60
N GLU A 75 8.43 -8.85 -7.68
CA GLU A 75 7.33 -9.01 -6.73
C GLU A 75 7.82 -9.18 -5.30
N ILE A 76 7.05 -8.61 -4.38
CA ILE A 76 7.18 -8.86 -2.94
C ILE A 76 5.84 -9.30 -2.37
N GLU A 77 5.88 -10.15 -1.36
CA GLU A 77 4.69 -10.49 -0.56
C GLU A 77 4.73 -9.67 0.72
N ILE A 78 3.63 -8.99 1.00
CA ILE A 78 3.53 -8.08 2.14
C ILE A 78 2.63 -8.68 3.21
N GLU A 79 3.11 -8.64 4.45
CA GLU A 79 2.35 -9.07 5.63
C GLU A 79 2.24 -7.90 6.61
N ALA A 80 1.08 -7.76 7.25
CA ALA A 80 0.89 -6.81 8.33
C ALA A 80 1.41 -7.42 9.65
N VAL A 81 2.07 -6.60 10.45
CA VAL A 81 2.60 -7.01 11.75
C VAL A 81 1.57 -6.68 12.82
N ASP A 82 1.18 -7.68 13.63
CA ASP A 82 0.25 -7.51 14.75
C ASP A 82 -1.12 -6.94 14.38
N VAL A 83 -1.61 -7.26 13.19
CA VAL A 83 -2.96 -6.89 12.75
C VAL A 83 -3.72 -8.17 12.40
N PRO A 84 -4.47 -8.76 13.34
CA PRO A 84 -5.10 -10.07 13.15
C PRO A 84 -6.00 -10.17 11.92
N LEU A 85 -6.70 -9.09 11.57
CA LEU A 85 -7.58 -9.07 10.39
C LEU A 85 -6.82 -9.34 9.08
N TRP A 86 -5.54 -8.95 9.00
CA TRP A 86 -4.73 -9.14 7.80
C TRP A 86 -4.19 -10.56 7.64
N GLU A 87 -4.24 -11.38 8.69
CA GLU A 87 -3.79 -12.78 8.63
C GLU A 87 -4.58 -13.61 7.62
N ASN A 88 -5.82 -13.19 7.32
CA ASN A 88 -6.68 -13.86 6.36
C ASN A 88 -6.48 -13.40 4.91
N PHE A 89 -5.52 -12.52 4.66
CA PHE A 89 -5.28 -11.96 3.34
C PHE A 89 -3.87 -12.26 2.84
N THR A 90 -3.75 -12.48 1.53
CA THR A 90 -2.47 -12.53 0.82
C THR A 90 -2.33 -11.26 0.01
N THR A 91 -1.24 -10.52 0.22
CA THR A 91 -0.95 -9.28 -0.48
C THR A 91 0.33 -9.44 -1.28
N ILE A 92 0.22 -9.29 -2.59
CA ILE A 92 1.38 -9.32 -3.50
C ILE A 92 1.46 -7.99 -4.20
N ALA A 93 2.64 -7.38 -4.17
CA ALA A 93 2.94 -6.13 -4.84
C ALA A 93 3.96 -6.39 -5.95
N ARG A 94 3.65 -5.92 -7.14
CA ARG A 94 4.50 -6.09 -8.32
C ARG A 94 4.83 -4.74 -8.92
N GLU A 95 6.11 -4.52 -9.23
CA GLU A 95 6.50 -3.31 -9.93
C GLU A 95 6.39 -3.47 -11.45
N HIS A 96 6.08 -2.36 -12.12
CA HIS A 96 5.94 -2.28 -13.56
C HIS A 96 6.65 -1.03 -14.09
N GLY A 97 7.43 -1.19 -15.15
CA GLY A 97 8.16 -0.08 -15.71
C GLY A 97 9.10 0.55 -14.70
N ASP A 98 9.10 1.87 -14.63
CA ASP A 98 10.00 2.64 -13.76
C ASP A 98 9.28 3.43 -12.66
N SER A 99 7.93 3.35 -12.58
CA SER A 99 7.17 4.24 -11.71
C SER A 99 5.90 3.63 -11.09
N ILE A 100 5.54 2.40 -11.42
CA ILE A 100 4.26 1.81 -11.02
C ILE A 100 4.46 0.59 -10.12
N ILE A 101 3.67 0.52 -9.05
CA ILE A 101 3.52 -0.67 -8.22
C ILE A 101 2.04 -1.02 -8.16
N ILE A 102 1.71 -2.29 -8.42
CA ILE A 102 0.33 -2.78 -8.33
C ILE A 102 0.26 -3.82 -7.22
N PHE A 103 -0.70 -3.63 -6.31
CA PHE A 103 -1.03 -4.57 -5.24
C PHE A 103 -2.28 -5.34 -5.61
N ASN A 104 -2.24 -6.64 -5.36
CA ASN A 104 -3.44 -7.47 -5.37
C ASN A 104 -3.56 -8.13 -4.01
N ILE A 105 -4.76 -8.07 -3.43
CA ILE A 105 -5.05 -8.59 -2.10
C ILE A 105 -6.17 -9.62 -2.23
N TRP A 106 -5.89 -10.87 -1.84
CA TRP A 106 -6.84 -11.97 -1.89
C TRP A 106 -7.20 -12.47 -0.50
N ASN A 107 -8.44 -12.91 -0.35
CA ASN A 107 -8.88 -13.63 0.83
C ASN A 107 -8.31 -15.06 0.76
N LYS A 108 -7.56 -15.48 1.78
CA LYS A 108 -6.95 -16.83 1.82
C LYS A 108 -7.97 -17.95 1.87
N THR A 109 -9.09 -17.72 2.54
CA THR A 109 -10.13 -18.74 2.74
C THR A 109 -10.92 -18.99 1.45
N THR A 110 -11.31 -17.92 0.75
CA THR A 110 -12.17 -18.01 -0.43
C THR A 110 -11.41 -17.97 -1.74
N GLY A 111 -10.15 -17.49 -1.73
CA GLY A 111 -9.38 -17.25 -2.95
C GLY A 111 -9.84 -16.05 -3.75
N LYS A 112 -10.85 -15.32 -3.27
CA LYS A 112 -11.43 -14.19 -4.01
C LYS A 112 -10.60 -12.92 -3.84
N LEU A 113 -10.60 -12.11 -4.88
CA LEU A 113 -9.96 -10.80 -4.84
C LEU A 113 -10.71 -9.88 -3.89
N PHE A 114 -10.01 -9.37 -2.89
CA PHE A 114 -10.55 -8.46 -1.90
C PHE A 114 -10.34 -7.00 -2.30
N ALA A 115 -9.15 -6.67 -2.80
CA ALA A 115 -8.80 -5.31 -3.18
C ALA A 115 -7.68 -5.29 -4.21
N THR A 116 -7.63 -4.21 -4.99
CA THR A 116 -6.49 -3.87 -5.85
C THR A 116 -6.04 -2.46 -5.51
N GLU A 117 -4.76 -2.20 -5.65
CA GLU A 117 -4.20 -0.88 -5.42
C GLU A 117 -3.11 -0.61 -6.45
N MET A 118 -3.08 0.62 -6.98
CA MET A 118 -2.03 1.06 -7.88
C MET A 118 -1.35 2.30 -7.31
N ILE A 119 -0.02 2.26 -7.27
CA ILE A 119 0.80 3.38 -6.84
C ILE A 119 1.57 3.89 -8.03
N ASN A 120 1.48 5.20 -8.29
CA ASN A 120 2.24 5.88 -9.33
C ASN A 120 3.19 6.89 -8.69
N LEU A 121 4.47 6.72 -8.93
CA LEU A 121 5.47 7.70 -8.57
C LEU A 121 5.50 8.76 -9.69
N ILE A 122 5.00 9.95 -9.39
CA ILE A 122 4.87 11.03 -10.37
C ILE A 122 6.24 11.67 -10.66
N ASN A 123 7.00 11.88 -9.59
CA ASN A 123 8.39 12.35 -9.60
C ASN A 123 9.03 11.95 -8.27
N ASN A 124 10.23 12.41 -7.98
CA ASN A 124 10.93 12.04 -6.74
C ASN A 124 10.20 12.43 -5.46
N ASP A 125 9.30 13.40 -5.51
CA ASP A 125 8.69 13.99 -4.33
C ASP A 125 7.18 13.81 -4.24
N ASN A 126 6.56 13.27 -5.29
CA ASN A 126 5.09 13.15 -5.35
C ASN A 126 4.68 11.78 -5.87
N LYS A 127 3.68 11.20 -5.21
CA LYS A 127 3.03 9.97 -5.68
C LYS A 127 1.54 10.01 -5.41
N CYS A 128 0.80 9.25 -6.20
CA CYS A 128 -0.61 9.02 -5.96
C CYS A 128 -0.87 7.52 -5.90
N ARG A 129 -1.88 7.15 -5.12
CA ARG A 129 -2.33 5.77 -4.96
C ARG A 129 -3.82 5.73 -5.14
N THR A 130 -4.30 4.72 -5.83
CA THR A 130 -5.73 4.45 -5.97
C THR A 130 -5.99 3.02 -5.55
N SER A 131 -7.07 2.81 -4.82
CA SER A 131 -7.43 1.49 -4.31
C SER A 131 -8.90 1.22 -4.58
N GLN A 132 -9.22 -0.02 -4.91
CA GLN A 132 -10.59 -0.49 -5.05
C GLN A 132 -10.76 -1.73 -4.19
N SER A 133 -11.83 -1.78 -3.41
CA SER A 133 -12.17 -2.96 -2.64
C SER A 133 -13.47 -3.57 -3.15
N PHE A 134 -13.62 -4.89 -2.98
CA PHE A 134 -14.71 -5.64 -3.58
C PHE A 134 -15.48 -6.45 -2.54
N THR A 135 -16.79 -6.62 -2.78
CA THR A 135 -17.61 -7.55 -2.03
C THR A 135 -17.25 -9.00 -2.40
N GLU A 136 -17.78 -9.96 -1.65
CA GLU A 136 -17.56 -11.38 -1.99
C GLU A 136 -18.18 -11.77 -3.33
N GLU A 137 -19.20 -11.04 -3.79
CA GLU A 137 -19.80 -11.24 -5.11
C GLU A 137 -19.00 -10.60 -6.25
N GLY A 138 -17.87 -9.92 -5.94
CA GLY A 138 -17.02 -9.28 -6.93
C GLY A 138 -17.46 -7.89 -7.36
N LYS A 139 -18.38 -7.27 -6.62
CA LYS A 139 -18.84 -5.91 -6.90
C LYS A 139 -18.00 -4.88 -6.15
N LEU A 140 -17.90 -3.68 -6.70
CA LEU A 140 -17.19 -2.59 -6.04
C LEU A 140 -17.83 -2.29 -4.68
N LYS A 141 -17.01 -2.32 -3.64
CA LYS A 141 -17.40 -1.96 -2.26
C LYS A 141 -17.02 -0.53 -1.92
N GLY A 142 -15.86 -0.09 -2.38
CA GLY A 142 -15.37 1.25 -2.10
C GLY A 142 -14.09 1.57 -2.86
N LEU A 143 -13.73 2.83 -2.80
CA LEU A 143 -12.53 3.40 -3.44
C LEU A 143 -11.72 4.15 -2.40
N MET A 144 -10.42 4.25 -2.65
CA MET A 144 -9.56 5.14 -1.89
C MET A 144 -8.62 5.88 -2.84
N LEU A 145 -8.53 7.19 -2.66
CA LEU A 145 -7.57 8.04 -3.35
C LEU A 145 -6.58 8.56 -2.32
N ILE A 146 -5.30 8.38 -2.61
CA ILE A 146 -4.22 8.78 -1.71
C ILE A 146 -3.25 9.66 -2.48
N VAL A 147 -2.98 10.85 -1.96
CA VAL A 147 -2.03 11.80 -2.54
C VAL A 147 -0.95 12.08 -1.51
N GLU A 148 0.30 11.83 -1.86
CA GLU A 148 1.40 11.88 -0.92
C GLU A 148 2.57 12.69 -1.47
N LYS A 149 3.25 13.41 -0.56
CA LYS A 149 4.49 14.14 -0.83
C LYS A 149 5.59 13.63 0.08
N ARG A 150 6.81 13.57 -0.47
CA ARG A 150 7.99 13.21 0.32
C ARG A 150 8.29 14.30 1.33
N ILE A 151 8.58 13.88 2.56
CA ILE A 151 9.00 14.77 3.63
C ILE A 151 10.52 14.65 3.78
N TYR A 152 11.19 15.79 3.85
CA TYR A 152 12.62 15.85 4.15
C TYR A 152 12.80 16.44 5.55
N SER A 153 13.64 15.80 6.34
CA SER A 153 13.96 16.26 7.70
C SER A 153 15.26 17.04 7.73
#